data_85b714b557dc2c163486e581f67b65fc
#
_entry.id   85b714b557dc2c163486e581f67b65fc
#
_cell.length_a   1.000
_cell.length_b   1.000
_cell.length_c   1.000
_cell.angle_alpha   90.00
_cell.angle_beta   90.00
_cell.angle_gamma   90.00
#
_symmetry.space_group_name_H-M   'P 1'
#
loop_
_entity.id
_entity.type
_entity.pdbx_description
1 polymer ?
#
loop_
_entity_poly.entity_id
_entity_poly.type
_entity_poly.pdbx_seq_one_letter_code
_entity_poly.pdbx_strand_id
1 'polypeptide(L)'
;MTSEPSLAPDFQVSAWLNAPEPPSLAALRGRVVVALAFQMLCPGCVQYALPQLLRVRRAFHAYRVATLALHTVFEHHAANSRATLEAFAHEYRLDAPIGIDAPDPVGGPIPRTMAAYAMQGTP
;
A
#
# COMPACT_ATOMS: atom_id res chain seq x y z
N MET A 1 -4.61 -33.27 4.21
CA MET A 1 -3.56 -32.87 3.26
C MET A 1 -3.22 -31.39 3.47
N THR A 2 -2.02 -31.15 3.91
CA THR A 2 -1.56 -29.76 4.09
C THR A 2 -0.99 -29.25 2.78
N SER A 3 -1.56 -28.18 2.25
CA SER A 3 -0.96 -27.47 1.12
C SER A 3 0.22 -26.66 1.62
N GLU A 4 1.29 -26.60 0.83
CA GLU A 4 2.40 -25.72 1.12
C GLU A 4 1.91 -24.26 1.09
N PRO A 5 2.38 -23.39 2.00
CA PRO A 5 2.05 -21.98 1.94
C PRO A 5 2.55 -21.40 0.62
N SER A 6 1.69 -20.70 -0.08
CA SER A 6 2.09 -19.95 -1.25
C SER A 6 2.66 -18.59 -0.83
N LEU A 7 3.65 -18.10 -1.56
CA LEU A 7 4.17 -16.75 -1.36
C LEU A 7 3.15 -15.74 -1.85
N ALA A 8 3.03 -14.63 -1.12
CA ALA A 8 2.21 -13.50 -1.57
C ALA A 8 2.80 -12.91 -2.86
N PRO A 9 1.97 -12.42 -3.77
CA PRO A 9 2.46 -11.70 -4.95
C PRO A 9 3.30 -10.49 -4.57
N ASP A 10 4.36 -10.21 -5.32
CA ASP A 10 5.14 -9.00 -5.11
C ASP A 10 4.31 -7.75 -5.36
N PHE A 11 4.70 -6.66 -4.70
CA PHE A 11 4.09 -5.36 -4.94
C PHE A 11 4.56 -4.83 -6.29
N GLN A 12 3.63 -4.58 -7.19
CA GLN A 12 3.89 -4.04 -8.52
C GLN A 12 3.58 -2.55 -8.49
N VAL A 13 4.59 -1.74 -8.17
CA VAL A 13 4.44 -0.31 -7.99
C VAL A 13 5.26 0.46 -9.01
N SER A 14 4.80 1.64 -9.38
CA SER A 14 5.52 2.54 -10.29
C SER A 14 6.55 3.40 -9.55
N ALA A 15 6.33 3.67 -8.28
CA ALA A 15 7.22 4.47 -7.45
C ALA A 15 6.91 4.25 -5.96
N TRP A 16 7.86 4.62 -5.10
CA TRP A 16 7.68 4.64 -3.65
C TRP A 16 7.88 6.05 -3.12
N LEU A 17 7.05 6.43 -2.15
CA LEU A 17 7.25 7.62 -1.31
C LEU A 17 7.73 7.16 0.07
N ASN A 18 8.49 8.00 0.76
CA ASN A 18 8.99 7.74 2.11
C ASN A 18 9.82 6.45 2.24
N ALA A 19 10.46 6.04 1.17
CA ALA A 19 11.23 4.80 1.15
C ALA A 19 12.53 5.02 0.38
N PRO A 20 13.60 5.49 1.05
CA PRO A 20 14.94 5.61 0.43
C PRO A 20 15.41 4.28 -0.16
N GLU A 21 15.09 3.19 0.53
CA GLU A 21 15.27 1.83 0.04
C GLU A 21 13.89 1.21 -0.21
N PRO A 22 13.48 1.02 -1.47
CA PRO A 22 12.17 0.46 -1.77
C PRO A 22 11.98 -0.90 -1.11
N PRO A 23 10.90 -1.10 -0.34
CA PRO A 23 10.64 -2.39 0.28
C PRO A 23 10.23 -3.43 -0.75
N SER A 24 10.65 -4.68 -0.53
CA SER A 24 10.17 -5.83 -1.29
C SER A 24 9.80 -6.94 -0.32
N LEU A 25 8.88 -7.80 -0.72
CA LEU A 25 8.50 -8.93 0.14
C LEU A 25 9.69 -9.84 0.41
N ALA A 26 10.58 -10.02 -0.57
CA ALA A 26 11.80 -10.81 -0.37
C ALA A 26 12.69 -10.21 0.72
N ALA A 27 12.87 -8.89 0.74
CA ALA A 27 13.68 -8.21 1.74
C ALA A 27 13.02 -8.21 3.13
N LEU A 28 11.69 -8.33 3.18
CA LEU A 28 10.91 -8.29 4.42
C LEU A 28 10.65 -9.67 5.04
N ARG A 29 11.18 -10.73 4.44
CA ARG A 29 10.99 -12.08 4.98
C ARG A 29 11.54 -12.19 6.40
N GLY A 30 10.80 -12.93 7.24
CA GLY A 30 11.10 -13.05 8.66
C GLY A 30 10.40 -12.01 9.52
N ARG A 31 9.71 -11.05 8.92
CA ARG A 31 8.88 -10.04 9.61
C ARG A 31 7.42 -10.22 9.25
N VAL A 32 6.54 -9.80 10.14
CA VAL A 32 5.13 -9.62 9.80
C VAL A 32 5.02 -8.37 8.94
N VAL A 33 4.38 -8.46 7.81
CA VAL A 33 4.14 -7.32 6.91
C VAL A 33 2.68 -6.91 7.01
N VAL A 34 2.45 -5.68 7.42
CA VAL A 34 1.12 -5.07 7.42
C VAL A 34 1.08 -4.08 6.28
N ALA A 35 0.37 -4.45 5.22
CA ALA A 35 0.21 -3.64 4.02
C ALA A 35 -1.24 -3.17 3.91
N LEU A 36 -1.43 -1.87 3.75
CA LEU A 36 -2.75 -1.27 3.61
C LEU A 36 -2.93 -0.74 2.20
N ALA A 37 -3.92 -1.26 1.47
CA ALA A 37 -4.36 -0.67 0.22
C ALA A 37 -5.36 0.45 0.52
N PHE A 38 -5.14 1.64 -0.04
CA PHE A 38 -5.97 2.81 0.25
C PHE A 38 -6.12 3.72 -0.96
N GLN A 39 -7.12 4.58 -0.88
CA GLN A 39 -7.29 5.73 -1.76
C GLN A 39 -7.56 6.97 -0.93
N MET A 40 -7.15 8.14 -1.43
CA MET A 40 -7.33 9.40 -0.72
C MET A 40 -8.80 9.82 -0.58
N LEU A 41 -9.64 9.46 -1.54
CA LEU A 41 -11.07 9.76 -1.54
C LEU A 41 -11.93 8.61 -1.01
N CYS A 42 -11.33 7.74 -0.20
CA CYS A 42 -12.02 6.66 0.47
C CYS A 42 -12.20 7.01 1.94
N PRO A 43 -13.42 7.34 2.40
CA PRO A 43 -13.65 7.75 3.79
C PRO A 43 -13.19 6.73 4.82
N GLY A 44 -13.45 5.45 4.59
CA GLY A 44 -12.98 4.39 5.49
C GLY A 44 -11.46 4.31 5.57
N CYS A 45 -10.77 4.58 4.46
CA CYS A 45 -9.32 4.64 4.44
C CYS A 45 -8.78 5.77 5.30
N VAL A 46 -9.32 6.98 5.11
CA VAL A 46 -8.83 8.19 5.78
C VAL A 46 -9.22 8.22 7.25
N GLN A 47 -10.47 7.86 7.56
CA GLN A 47 -11.00 7.95 8.92
C GLN A 47 -10.54 6.83 9.84
N TYR A 48 -10.30 5.63 9.31
CA TYR A 48 -10.04 4.45 10.13
C TYR A 48 -8.75 3.71 9.76
N ALA A 49 -8.58 3.33 8.51
CA ALA A 49 -7.52 2.40 8.14
C ALA A 49 -6.12 3.03 8.22
N LEU A 50 -5.93 4.24 7.71
CA LEU A 50 -4.65 4.94 7.81
C LEU A 50 -4.25 5.25 9.25
N PRO A 51 -5.14 5.80 10.11
CA PRO A 51 -4.82 5.96 11.52
C PRO A 51 -4.48 4.64 12.21
N GLN A 52 -5.15 3.56 11.87
CA GLN A 52 -4.86 2.23 12.40
C GLN A 52 -3.47 1.75 11.99
N LEU A 53 -3.11 1.93 10.72
CA LEU A 53 -1.77 1.58 10.24
C LEU A 53 -0.68 2.32 11.01
N LEU A 54 -0.87 3.61 11.25
CA LEU A 54 0.08 4.42 12.01
C LEU A 54 0.18 3.97 13.47
N ARG A 55 -0.93 3.56 14.08
CA ARG A 55 -0.91 2.99 15.43
C ARG A 55 -0.13 1.68 15.49
N VAL A 56 -0.32 0.80 14.53
CA VAL A 56 0.43 -0.46 14.41
C VAL A 56 1.93 -0.15 14.24
N ARG A 57 2.26 0.80 13.38
CA ARG A 57 3.63 1.21 13.12
C ARG A 57 4.34 1.70 14.38
N ARG A 58 3.63 2.42 15.25
CA ARG A 58 4.20 2.91 16.52
C ARG A 58 4.26 1.85 17.61
N ALA A 59 3.35 0.88 17.57
CA ALA A 59 3.22 -0.13 18.63
C ALA A 59 4.25 -1.25 18.52
N PHE A 60 4.76 -1.53 17.33
CA PHE A 60 5.67 -2.65 17.10
C PHE A 60 7.01 -2.18 16.56
N HIS A 61 8.08 -2.86 16.99
CA HIS A 61 9.41 -2.57 16.48
C HIS A 61 9.52 -2.97 15.00
N ALA A 62 10.16 -2.13 14.20
CA ALA A 62 10.30 -2.34 12.77
C ALA A 62 10.98 -3.66 12.39
N TYR A 63 11.83 -4.20 13.27
CA TYR A 63 12.44 -5.51 13.05
C TYR A 63 11.46 -6.67 13.06
N ARG A 64 10.30 -6.49 13.69
CA ARG A 64 9.28 -7.52 13.82
C ARG A 64 8.12 -7.31 12.88
N VAL A 65 7.71 -6.05 12.73
CA VAL A 65 6.53 -5.68 11.96
C VAL A 65 6.90 -4.56 11.00
N ALA A 66 6.87 -4.86 9.71
CA ALA A 66 7.03 -3.87 8.65
C ALA A 66 5.66 -3.34 8.27
N THR A 67 5.50 -2.02 8.26
CA THR A 67 4.24 -1.38 7.86
C THR A 67 4.45 -0.59 6.58
N LEU A 68 3.52 -0.71 5.66
CA LEU A 68 3.54 0.05 4.40
C LEU A 68 2.11 0.26 3.90
N ALA A 69 1.97 1.22 3.01
CA ALA A 69 0.70 1.47 2.34
C ALA A 69 0.87 1.38 0.83
N LEU A 70 -0.18 0.98 0.15
CA LEU A 70 -0.25 0.96 -1.31
C LEU A 70 -1.36 1.90 -1.73
N HIS A 71 -1.01 2.91 -2.52
CA HIS A 71 -1.99 3.80 -3.12
C HIS A 71 -2.56 3.12 -4.35
N THR A 72 -3.64 2.38 -4.11
CA THR A 72 -4.27 1.49 -5.08
C THR A 72 -5.48 2.20 -5.68
N VAL A 73 -5.26 2.87 -6.80
CA VAL A 73 -6.28 3.73 -7.42
C VAL A 73 -7.05 2.95 -8.48
N PHE A 74 -8.33 2.74 -8.24
CA PHE A 74 -9.22 2.09 -9.18
C PHE A 74 -10.41 2.96 -9.60
N GLU A 75 -10.55 4.14 -9.00
CA GLU A 75 -11.59 5.13 -9.34
C GLU A 75 -11.06 6.54 -9.12
N HIS A 76 -11.70 7.54 -9.72
CA HIS A 76 -11.28 8.94 -9.62
C HIS A 76 -9.80 9.14 -9.95
N HIS A 77 -9.31 8.51 -11.00
CA HIS A 77 -7.89 8.48 -11.34
C HIS A 77 -7.27 9.88 -11.45
N ALA A 78 -7.96 10.82 -12.07
CA ALA A 78 -7.45 12.17 -12.25
C ALA A 78 -7.25 12.91 -10.93
N ALA A 79 -8.08 12.65 -9.92
CA ALA A 79 -7.97 13.27 -8.60
C ALA A 79 -6.92 12.61 -7.71
N ASN A 80 -6.49 11.41 -8.06
CA ASN A 80 -5.53 10.61 -7.30
C ASN A 80 -4.15 10.61 -7.94
N SER A 81 -3.68 11.77 -8.36
CA SER A 81 -2.36 11.93 -8.96
C SER A 81 -1.24 11.78 -7.92
N ARG A 82 -0.02 11.56 -8.41
CA ARG A 82 1.16 11.53 -7.54
C ARG A 82 1.33 12.85 -6.77
N ALA A 83 1.15 13.98 -7.43
CA ALA A 83 1.28 15.28 -6.78
C ALA A 83 0.28 15.44 -5.63
N THR A 84 -0.97 15.02 -5.83
CA THR A 84 -1.97 15.03 -4.76
C THR A 84 -1.59 14.08 -3.64
N LEU A 85 -1.08 12.90 -3.96
CA LEU A 85 -0.64 11.93 -2.95
C LEU A 85 0.52 12.47 -2.11
N GLU A 86 1.49 13.13 -2.73
CA GLU A 86 2.62 13.74 -2.02
C GLU A 86 2.13 14.80 -1.02
N ALA A 87 1.23 15.67 -1.46
CA ALA A 87 0.63 16.67 -0.59
C ALA A 87 -0.20 16.03 0.54
N PHE A 88 -1.00 15.03 0.22
CA PHE A 88 -1.80 14.29 1.19
C PHE A 88 -0.91 13.63 2.25
N ALA A 89 0.15 12.95 1.84
CA ALA A 89 1.08 12.29 2.76
C ALA A 89 1.74 13.29 3.70
N HIS A 90 2.10 14.46 3.18
CA HIS A 90 2.68 15.55 3.97
C HIS A 90 1.68 16.07 5.02
N GLU A 91 0.47 16.41 4.59
CA GLU A 91 -0.53 17.01 5.48
C GLU A 91 -1.00 16.02 6.55
N TYR A 92 -1.17 14.76 6.21
CA TYR A 92 -1.59 13.72 7.15
C TYR A 92 -0.43 13.06 7.89
N ARG A 93 0.81 13.53 7.65
CA ARG A 93 2.03 13.04 8.33
C ARG A 93 2.19 11.53 8.21
N LEU A 94 2.00 11.02 7.01
CA LEU A 94 2.18 9.61 6.71
C LEU A 94 3.68 9.35 6.53
N ASP A 95 4.28 8.72 7.51
CA ASP A 95 5.72 8.43 7.52
C ASP A 95 6.07 7.00 7.09
N ALA A 96 5.05 6.17 6.89
CA ALA A 96 5.26 4.83 6.37
C ALA A 96 5.60 4.88 4.87
N PRO A 97 6.32 3.88 4.35
CA PRO A 97 6.49 3.75 2.90
C PRO A 97 5.14 3.67 2.20
N ILE A 98 4.99 4.43 1.11
CA ILE A 98 3.78 4.41 0.29
C ILE A 98 4.17 4.02 -1.13
N GLY A 99 3.71 2.86 -1.58
CA GLY A 99 3.87 2.42 -2.96
C GLY A 99 2.72 2.89 -3.82
N ILE A 100 3.03 3.42 -4.99
CA ILE A 100 2.01 3.80 -5.97
C ILE A 100 1.76 2.56 -6.82
N ASP A 101 0.60 1.93 -6.64
CA ASP A 101 0.24 0.72 -7.38
C ASP A 101 0.27 0.99 -8.88
N ALA A 102 1.00 0.16 -9.63
CA ALA A 102 1.24 0.39 -11.05
C ALA A 102 -0.05 0.24 -11.85
N PRO A 103 -0.30 1.11 -12.83
CA PRO A 103 -1.51 1.03 -13.63
C PRO A 103 -1.56 -0.24 -14.47
N ASP A 104 -2.78 -0.64 -14.86
CA ASP A 104 -2.98 -1.71 -15.80
C ASP A 104 -2.28 -1.39 -17.13
N PRO A 105 -1.41 -2.29 -17.64
CA PRO A 105 -0.68 -2.03 -18.89
C PRO A 105 -1.57 -1.88 -20.12
N VAL A 106 -2.80 -2.39 -20.05
CA VAL A 106 -3.77 -2.26 -21.17
C VAL A 106 -4.79 -1.14 -20.95
N GLY A 107 -4.57 -0.28 -19.95
CA GLY A 107 -5.39 0.91 -19.73
C GLY A 107 -6.69 0.70 -18.99
N GLY A 108 -6.90 -0.47 -18.36
CA GLY A 108 -8.06 -0.73 -17.52
C GLY A 108 -7.98 0.06 -16.18
N PRO A 109 -9.08 0.07 -15.42
CA PRO A 109 -9.14 0.85 -14.19
C PRO A 109 -8.43 0.21 -13.00
N ILE A 110 -8.17 -1.11 -13.05
CA ILE A 110 -7.65 -1.87 -11.91
C ILE A 110 -6.12 -1.92 -11.97
N PRO A 111 -5.42 -1.40 -10.95
CA PRO A 111 -3.97 -1.45 -10.94
C PRO A 111 -3.44 -2.86 -10.66
N ARG A 112 -2.15 -3.04 -10.91
CA ARG A 112 -1.52 -4.36 -10.98
C ARG A 112 -1.51 -5.13 -9.66
N THR A 113 -1.16 -4.48 -8.54
CA THR A 113 -1.12 -5.18 -7.26
C THR A 113 -2.53 -5.53 -6.79
N MET A 114 -3.48 -4.62 -7.01
CA MET A 114 -4.89 -4.89 -6.73
C MET A 114 -5.37 -6.15 -7.46
N ALA A 115 -5.06 -6.26 -8.75
CA ALA A 115 -5.43 -7.42 -9.54
C ALA A 115 -4.75 -8.70 -9.04
N ALA A 116 -3.45 -8.62 -8.74
CA ALA A 116 -2.68 -9.78 -8.27
C ALA A 116 -3.20 -10.34 -6.95
N TYR A 117 -3.67 -9.48 -6.05
CA TYR A 117 -4.25 -9.88 -4.76
C TYR A 117 -5.76 -10.12 -4.82
N ALA A 118 -6.36 -9.96 -5.98
CA ALA A 118 -7.82 -10.07 -6.16
C ALA A 118 -8.60 -9.19 -5.15
N MET A 119 -8.11 -7.97 -4.92
CA MET A 119 -8.77 -7.05 -3.99
C MET A 119 -10.11 -6.60 -4.55
N GLN A 120 -11.10 -6.45 -3.68
CA GLN A 120 -12.47 -6.08 -4.05
C GLN A 120 -12.74 -4.58 -3.86
N GLY A 121 -11.81 -3.86 -3.26
CA GLY A 121 -11.94 -2.44 -2.97
C GLY A 121 -10.89 -1.99 -1.97
N THR A 122 -11.08 -0.78 -1.41
CA THR A 122 -10.26 -0.22 -0.33
C THR A 122 -11.15 0.19 0.84
N PRO A 123 -10.70 0.19 2.06
CA PRO A 123 -9.39 -0.24 2.51
C PRO A 123 -9.10 -1.69 2.30
#